data_cfeb9c1332f1abc19cfaf52444609686
#
_entry.id   cfeb9c1332f1abc19cfaf52444609686
#
_cell.length_a   1.000
_cell.length_b   1.000
_cell.length_c   1.000
_cell.angle_alpha   90.00
_cell.angle_beta   90.00
_cell.angle_gamma   90.00
#
_symmetry.space_group_name_H-M   'P 1'
#
loop_
_entity.id
_entity.type
_entity.pdbx_description
1 polymer ?
#
loop_
_entity_poly.entity_id
_entity_poly.type
_entity_poly.pdbx_seq_one_letter_code
_entity_poly.pdbx_strand_id
1 'polypeptide(L)'
;TVLVDVGNASGFIFPLIAVHLFVFYFGLMADVTPPVGLASYAAAAISGGDPLKTGLQAFWYSLRTGILPVVFLFNHELLLIGIENIWHALTVIITSLVGILVFTSATQGWFVNRLRWYEIIVFLFISISLLSPEFVLNKFYPKYDYKDINEIHLAKLDSNKEIRFKVTRPSEYGERYKLFVIKKNTFENEYNLEQYGISLVKKENMIVVDTLKWNGLAKKAGFETGDFISELKIENLDRPSKKMIYPLAILLLVIFG
;
A
#
# COMPACT_ATOMS: atom_id res chain seq x y z
N THR A 1 15.27 -0.90 -3.20
CA THR A 1 15.52 -1.41 -1.84
C THR A 1 15.07 -0.44 -0.77
N VAL A 2 15.52 0.84 -0.77
CA VAL A 2 15.17 1.82 0.28
C VAL A 2 13.65 1.97 0.49
N LEU A 3 12.86 2.13 -0.58
CA LEU A 3 11.40 2.24 -0.46
C LEU A 3 10.75 0.97 0.13
N VAL A 4 11.28 -0.20 -0.18
CA VAL A 4 10.82 -1.47 0.40
C VAL A 4 11.16 -1.52 1.88
N ASP A 5 12.37 -1.11 2.26
CA ASP A 5 12.83 -1.08 3.66
C ASP A 5 12.01 -0.08 4.49
N VAL A 6 11.75 1.13 3.96
CA VAL A 6 10.87 2.13 4.57
C VAL A 6 9.43 1.61 4.69
N GLY A 7 8.92 0.93 3.65
CA GLY A 7 7.60 0.29 3.70
C GLY A 7 7.53 -0.74 4.83
N ASN A 8 8.50 -1.65 4.89
CA ASN A 8 8.59 -2.67 5.94
C ASN A 8 8.69 -2.05 7.35
N ALA A 9 9.48 -1.00 7.52
CA ALA A 9 9.58 -0.26 8.78
C ALA A 9 8.24 0.33 9.21
N SER A 10 7.46 0.82 8.24
CA SER A 10 6.11 1.37 8.46
C SER A 10 5.01 0.29 8.53
N GLY A 11 5.36 -0.98 8.36
CA GLY A 11 4.42 -2.11 8.38
C GLY A 11 3.62 -2.33 7.10
N PHE A 12 4.08 -1.75 5.97
CA PHE A 12 3.53 -1.98 4.64
C PHE A 12 4.43 -2.91 3.84
N ILE A 13 3.82 -3.83 3.09
CA ILE A 13 4.54 -4.69 2.13
C ILE A 13 4.33 -4.10 0.76
N PHE A 14 5.38 -3.51 0.19
CA PHE A 14 5.33 -3.00 -1.18
C PHE A 14 5.84 -4.06 -2.16
N PRO A 15 5.01 -4.52 -3.12
CA PRO A 15 5.48 -5.38 -4.20
C PRO A 15 6.59 -4.69 -4.98
N LEU A 16 7.64 -5.43 -5.32
CA LEU A 16 8.80 -4.88 -6.03
C LEU A 16 8.40 -4.21 -7.36
N ILE A 17 7.41 -4.78 -8.06
CA ILE A 17 6.89 -4.19 -9.30
C ILE A 17 6.22 -2.82 -9.07
N ALA A 18 5.48 -2.66 -7.96
CA ALA A 18 4.88 -1.37 -7.61
C ALA A 18 5.94 -0.30 -7.34
N VAL A 19 7.04 -0.69 -6.66
CA VAL A 19 8.17 0.20 -6.39
C VAL A 19 8.89 0.59 -7.69
N HIS A 20 9.10 -0.35 -8.62
CA HIS A 20 9.70 -0.03 -9.91
C HIS A 20 8.82 0.90 -10.73
N LEU A 21 7.51 0.66 -10.79
CA LEU A 21 6.56 1.54 -11.45
C LEU A 21 6.52 2.92 -10.81
N PHE A 22 6.58 3.00 -9.48
CA PHE A 22 6.66 4.27 -8.76
C PHE A 22 7.87 5.10 -9.23
N VAL A 23 9.07 4.52 -9.23
CA VAL A 23 10.29 5.20 -9.66
C VAL A 23 10.21 5.59 -11.15
N PHE A 24 9.70 4.70 -11.99
CA PHE A 24 9.56 4.92 -13.43
C PHE A 24 8.61 6.10 -13.75
N TYR A 25 7.42 6.12 -13.13
CA TYR A 25 6.46 7.21 -13.36
C TYR A 25 6.98 8.56 -12.86
N PHE A 26 7.64 8.59 -11.69
CA PHE A 26 8.24 9.84 -11.21
C PHE A 26 9.41 10.30 -12.09
N GLY A 27 10.19 9.37 -12.65
CA GLY A 27 11.21 9.68 -13.65
C GLY A 27 10.62 10.33 -14.92
N LEU A 28 9.52 9.79 -15.44
CA LEU A 28 8.82 10.37 -16.58
C LEU A 28 8.24 11.77 -16.29
N MET A 29 7.76 12.00 -15.07
CA MET A 29 7.22 13.31 -14.69
C MET A 29 8.30 14.40 -14.64
N ALA A 30 9.56 14.06 -14.46
CA ALA A 30 10.66 15.03 -14.45
C ALA A 30 10.75 15.82 -15.76
N ASP A 31 10.42 15.20 -16.90
CA ASP A 31 10.46 15.86 -18.22
C ASP A 31 9.45 16.99 -18.40
N VAL A 32 8.37 16.98 -17.62
CA VAL A 32 7.31 17.99 -17.68
C VAL A 32 7.31 18.93 -16.47
N THR A 33 8.09 18.60 -15.43
CA THR A 33 8.07 19.31 -14.15
C THR A 33 9.22 20.34 -14.06
N PRO A 34 8.95 21.63 -13.80
CA PRO A 34 10.00 22.59 -13.51
C PRO A 34 10.82 22.22 -12.24
N PRO A 35 12.12 22.49 -12.18
CA PRO A 35 12.92 23.26 -13.15
C PRO A 35 13.49 22.42 -14.32
N VAL A 36 13.41 21.09 -14.31
CA VAL A 36 13.96 20.22 -15.36
C VAL A 36 13.19 20.39 -16.66
N GLY A 37 11.92 20.01 -16.71
CA GLY A 37 10.88 20.33 -17.69
C GLY A 37 11.28 20.38 -19.17
N LEU A 38 12.14 19.46 -19.66
CA LEU A 38 12.67 19.50 -21.03
C LEU A 38 11.56 19.54 -22.10
N ALA A 39 10.53 18.71 -21.94
CA ALA A 39 9.39 18.69 -22.84
C ALA A 39 8.59 20.00 -22.79
N SER A 40 8.46 20.60 -21.60
CA SER A 40 7.76 21.86 -21.41
C SER A 40 8.51 23.04 -22.06
N TYR A 41 9.84 23.05 -21.95
CA TYR A 41 10.68 24.07 -22.59
C TYR A 41 10.64 23.93 -24.11
N ALA A 42 10.69 22.70 -24.64
CA ALA A 42 10.56 22.46 -26.07
C ALA A 42 9.19 22.94 -26.60
N ALA A 43 8.12 22.63 -25.90
CA ALA A 43 6.76 23.09 -26.23
C ALA A 43 6.66 24.62 -26.19
N ALA A 44 7.26 25.28 -25.22
CA ALA A 44 7.29 26.72 -25.11
C ALA A 44 8.07 27.37 -26.26
N ALA A 45 9.19 26.77 -26.67
CA ALA A 45 9.98 27.25 -27.83
C ALA A 45 9.19 27.16 -29.14
N ILE A 46 8.38 26.12 -29.34
CA ILE A 46 7.54 25.95 -30.52
C ILE A 46 6.34 26.92 -30.50
N SER A 47 5.70 27.09 -29.33
CA SER A 47 4.51 27.94 -29.20
C SER A 47 4.82 29.44 -29.07
N GLY A 48 6.07 29.80 -28.81
CA GLY A 48 6.47 31.16 -28.46
C GLY A 48 6.02 31.60 -27.05
N GLY A 49 5.59 30.65 -26.22
CA GLY A 49 5.11 30.90 -24.86
C GLY A 49 6.23 31.07 -23.83
N ASP A 50 5.85 31.49 -22.63
CA ASP A 50 6.76 31.54 -21.47
C ASP A 50 7.08 30.11 -21.00
N PRO A 51 8.38 29.71 -20.95
CA PRO A 51 8.78 28.35 -20.58
C PRO A 51 8.31 27.92 -19.18
N LEU A 52 8.42 28.84 -18.19
CA LEU A 52 8.07 28.52 -16.81
C LEU A 52 6.55 28.35 -16.64
N LYS A 53 5.75 29.22 -17.27
CA LYS A 53 4.29 29.10 -17.25
C LYS A 53 3.83 27.84 -17.96
N THR A 54 4.44 27.51 -19.11
CA THR A 54 4.19 26.26 -19.84
C THR A 54 4.50 25.05 -18.96
N GLY A 55 5.64 25.07 -18.27
CA GLY A 55 6.03 24.00 -17.34
C GLY A 55 5.07 23.84 -16.15
N LEU A 56 4.65 24.94 -15.53
CA LEU A 56 3.67 24.89 -14.46
C LEU A 56 2.33 24.33 -14.94
N GLN A 57 1.88 24.71 -16.12
CA GLN A 57 0.65 24.19 -16.72
C GLN A 57 0.77 22.70 -17.03
N ALA A 58 1.90 22.27 -17.59
CA ALA A 58 2.19 20.88 -17.87
C ALA A 58 2.22 20.04 -16.58
N PHE A 59 2.82 20.56 -15.50
CA PHE A 59 2.80 19.91 -14.19
C PHE A 59 1.38 19.70 -13.68
N TRP A 60 0.52 20.70 -13.72
CA TRP A 60 -0.88 20.56 -13.31
C TRP A 60 -1.64 19.49 -14.12
N TYR A 61 -1.39 19.40 -15.41
CA TYR A 61 -1.98 18.33 -16.23
C TYR A 61 -1.40 16.96 -15.95
N SER A 62 -0.12 16.86 -15.60
CA SER A 62 0.56 15.60 -15.29
C SER A 62 0.28 15.09 -13.87
N LEU A 63 -0.28 15.92 -12.98
CA LEU A 63 -0.58 15.55 -11.58
C LEU A 63 -1.43 14.28 -11.46
N ARG A 64 -2.34 14.05 -12.40
CA ARG A 64 -3.16 12.84 -12.50
C ARG A 64 -2.32 11.58 -12.70
N THR A 65 -1.31 11.67 -13.55
CA THR A 65 -0.35 10.59 -13.79
C THR A 65 0.49 10.34 -12.53
N GLY A 66 0.81 11.39 -11.78
CA GLY A 66 1.59 11.31 -10.55
C GLY A 66 0.89 10.62 -9.39
N ILE A 67 -0.45 10.61 -9.35
CA ILE A 67 -1.17 9.91 -8.27
C ILE A 67 -1.15 8.40 -8.44
N LEU A 68 -1.14 7.88 -9.67
CA LEU A 68 -1.20 6.45 -9.97
C LEU A 68 -0.08 5.65 -9.30
N PRO A 69 1.21 6.03 -9.43
CA PRO A 69 2.29 5.29 -8.80
C PRO A 69 2.19 5.26 -7.27
N VAL A 70 1.65 6.31 -6.65
CA VAL A 70 1.37 6.32 -5.21
C VAL A 70 0.27 5.32 -4.87
N VAL A 71 -0.81 5.31 -5.66
CA VAL A 71 -1.93 4.37 -5.44
C VAL A 71 -1.47 2.92 -5.64
N PHE A 72 -0.59 2.62 -6.60
CA PHE A 72 -0.04 1.27 -6.81
C PHE A 72 0.72 0.72 -5.60
N LEU A 73 1.38 1.58 -4.82
CA LEU A 73 2.06 1.16 -3.60
C LEU A 73 1.09 0.68 -2.52
N PHE A 74 -0.10 1.29 -2.43
CA PHE A 74 -1.08 0.99 -1.38
C PHE A 74 -2.21 0.08 -1.84
N ASN A 75 -2.51 0.06 -3.15
CA ASN A 75 -3.53 -0.81 -3.73
C ASN A 75 -2.94 -1.66 -4.87
N HIS A 76 -2.45 -2.83 -4.51
CA HIS A 76 -1.79 -3.76 -5.45
C HIS A 76 -2.76 -4.38 -6.46
N GLU A 77 -4.06 -4.36 -6.19
CA GLU A 77 -5.08 -4.91 -7.10
C GLU A 77 -5.17 -4.11 -8.39
N LEU A 78 -4.77 -2.82 -8.39
CA LEU A 78 -4.65 -2.03 -9.61
C LEU A 78 -3.57 -2.57 -10.58
N LEU A 79 -2.62 -3.33 -10.04
CA LEU A 79 -1.62 -4.07 -10.81
C LEU A 79 -2.05 -5.52 -11.08
N LEU A 80 -3.30 -5.84 -10.84
CA LEU A 80 -3.90 -7.18 -10.94
C LEU A 80 -3.19 -8.22 -10.05
N ILE A 81 -2.55 -7.78 -8.98
CA ILE A 81 -1.90 -8.65 -7.99
C ILE A 81 -2.94 -9.04 -6.94
N GLY A 82 -3.10 -10.35 -6.68
CA GLY A 82 -4.06 -10.86 -5.70
C GLY A 82 -5.49 -10.94 -6.21
N ILE A 83 -5.71 -10.92 -7.53
CA ILE A 83 -7.03 -11.11 -8.14
C ILE A 83 -7.43 -12.58 -8.04
N GLU A 84 -8.62 -12.84 -7.50
CA GLU A 84 -9.14 -14.19 -7.28
C GLU A 84 -9.87 -14.73 -8.50
N ASN A 85 -10.61 -13.87 -9.21
CA ASN A 85 -11.45 -14.27 -10.35
C ASN A 85 -11.70 -13.08 -11.30
N ILE A 86 -12.26 -13.39 -12.48
CA ILE A 86 -12.51 -12.39 -13.54
C ILE A 86 -13.49 -11.29 -13.08
N TRP A 87 -14.49 -11.61 -12.25
CA TRP A 87 -15.44 -10.62 -11.74
C TRP A 87 -14.77 -9.64 -10.78
N HIS A 88 -13.80 -10.13 -9.98
CA HIS A 88 -12.98 -9.28 -9.14
C HIS A 88 -12.12 -8.34 -10.01
N ALA A 89 -11.47 -8.85 -11.06
CA ALA A 89 -10.71 -8.03 -12.01
C ALA A 89 -11.56 -6.94 -12.64
N LEU A 90 -12.74 -7.28 -13.15
CA LEU A 90 -13.67 -6.31 -13.74
C LEU A 90 -14.10 -5.23 -12.75
N THR A 91 -14.40 -5.60 -11.51
CA THR A 91 -14.75 -4.65 -10.47
C THR A 91 -13.60 -3.67 -10.23
N VAL A 92 -12.36 -4.16 -10.10
CA VAL A 92 -11.18 -3.32 -9.89
C VAL A 92 -10.95 -2.38 -11.09
N ILE A 93 -11.06 -2.88 -12.31
CA ILE A 93 -10.89 -2.07 -13.53
C ILE A 93 -11.94 -0.96 -13.60
N ILE A 94 -13.22 -1.29 -13.40
CA ILE A 94 -14.32 -0.32 -13.49
C ILE A 94 -14.19 0.75 -12.40
N THR A 95 -13.98 0.34 -11.15
CA THR A 95 -13.85 1.27 -10.03
C THR A 95 -12.62 2.17 -10.19
N SER A 96 -11.53 1.66 -10.75
CA SER A 96 -10.32 2.43 -11.02
C SER A 96 -10.52 3.45 -12.13
N LEU A 97 -11.19 3.08 -13.23
CA LEU A 97 -11.52 4.00 -14.32
C LEU A 97 -12.40 5.14 -13.81
N VAL A 98 -13.46 4.82 -13.07
CA VAL A 98 -14.33 5.83 -12.47
C VAL A 98 -13.54 6.69 -11.48
N GLY A 99 -12.72 6.09 -10.63
CA GLY A 99 -11.88 6.79 -9.66
C GLY A 99 -10.93 7.81 -10.29
N ILE A 100 -10.28 7.44 -11.41
CA ILE A 100 -9.38 8.34 -12.17
C ILE A 100 -10.17 9.47 -12.83
N LEU A 101 -11.35 9.18 -13.41
CA LEU A 101 -12.19 10.21 -14.02
C LEU A 101 -12.66 11.23 -12.97
N VAL A 102 -13.11 10.77 -11.81
CA VAL A 102 -13.50 11.62 -10.69
C VAL A 102 -12.31 12.44 -10.17
N PHE A 103 -11.13 11.84 -10.05
CA PHE A 103 -9.91 12.56 -9.67
C PHE A 103 -9.56 13.65 -10.67
N THR A 104 -9.69 13.34 -11.96
CA THR A 104 -9.45 14.29 -13.03
C THR A 104 -10.41 15.46 -12.94
N SER A 105 -11.69 15.20 -12.73
CA SER A 105 -12.72 16.23 -12.57
C SER A 105 -12.47 17.14 -11.37
N ALA A 106 -12.05 16.55 -10.23
CA ALA A 106 -11.67 17.31 -9.04
C ALA A 106 -10.48 18.24 -9.30
N THR A 107 -9.42 17.73 -9.94
CA THR A 107 -8.20 18.52 -10.21
C THR A 107 -8.39 19.59 -11.28
N GLN A 108 -9.35 19.39 -12.20
CA GLN A 108 -9.72 20.40 -13.21
C GLN A 108 -10.76 21.40 -12.70
N GLY A 109 -11.44 21.08 -11.58
CA GLY A 109 -12.52 21.90 -11.06
C GLY A 109 -13.76 21.89 -11.96
N TRP A 110 -13.94 20.83 -12.76
CA TRP A 110 -15.01 20.71 -13.73
C TRP A 110 -15.44 19.25 -13.92
N PHE A 111 -16.75 19.00 -13.91
CA PHE A 111 -17.34 17.69 -14.23
C PHE A 111 -18.38 17.88 -15.33
N VAL A 112 -19.66 17.99 -15.05
CA VAL A 112 -20.69 18.44 -16.01
C VAL A 112 -20.75 19.97 -16.01
N ASN A 113 -20.55 20.59 -14.85
CA ASN A 113 -20.48 22.03 -14.61
C ASN A 113 -19.21 22.38 -13.83
N ARG A 114 -18.97 23.68 -13.61
CA ARG A 114 -17.89 24.13 -12.74
C ARG A 114 -18.15 23.66 -11.31
N LEU A 115 -17.20 22.90 -10.75
CA LEU A 115 -17.27 22.43 -9.37
C LEU A 115 -17.00 23.59 -8.41
N ARG A 116 -17.81 23.63 -7.34
CA ARG A 116 -17.57 24.50 -6.19
C ARG A 116 -16.44 23.92 -5.33
N TRP A 117 -15.80 24.75 -4.54
CA TRP A 117 -14.65 24.33 -3.74
C TRP A 117 -14.92 23.11 -2.82
N TYR A 118 -16.13 23.01 -2.23
CA TYR A 118 -16.51 21.88 -1.40
C TYR A 118 -16.80 20.61 -2.22
N GLU A 119 -17.33 20.76 -3.44
CA GLU A 119 -17.54 19.63 -4.37
C GLU A 119 -16.20 19.02 -4.78
N ILE A 120 -15.16 19.84 -5.00
CA ILE A 120 -13.81 19.38 -5.28
C ILE A 120 -13.30 18.46 -4.15
N ILE A 121 -13.51 18.85 -2.87
CA ILE A 121 -13.11 18.03 -1.72
C ILE A 121 -13.87 16.70 -1.70
N VAL A 122 -15.18 16.74 -1.95
CA VAL A 122 -16.01 15.53 -2.02
C VAL A 122 -15.54 14.62 -3.16
N PHE A 123 -15.25 15.16 -4.33
CA PHE A 123 -14.76 14.39 -5.48
C PHE A 123 -13.38 13.77 -5.21
N LEU A 124 -12.49 14.49 -4.54
CA LEU A 124 -11.21 13.92 -4.09
C LEU A 124 -11.43 12.77 -3.13
N PHE A 125 -12.33 12.91 -2.17
CA PHE A 125 -12.66 11.83 -1.24
C PHE A 125 -13.27 10.61 -1.95
N ILE A 126 -14.20 10.81 -2.88
CA ILE A 126 -14.78 9.75 -3.71
C ILE A 126 -13.69 9.04 -4.51
N SER A 127 -12.81 9.79 -5.17
CA SER A 127 -11.70 9.24 -5.95
C SER A 127 -10.78 8.37 -5.09
N ILE A 128 -10.33 8.86 -3.94
CA ILE A 128 -9.49 8.09 -3.00
C ILE A 128 -10.24 6.84 -2.53
N SER A 129 -11.54 6.93 -2.26
CA SER A 129 -12.35 5.80 -1.82
C SER A 129 -12.48 4.72 -2.90
N LEU A 130 -12.53 5.10 -4.18
CA LEU A 130 -12.60 4.17 -5.31
C LEU A 130 -11.22 3.58 -5.67
N LEU A 131 -10.17 4.40 -5.68
CA LEU A 131 -8.82 3.99 -6.05
C LEU A 131 -8.11 3.19 -4.94
N SER A 132 -8.38 3.56 -3.69
CA SER A 132 -7.72 2.93 -2.53
C SER A 132 -8.70 2.73 -1.37
N PRO A 133 -9.71 1.83 -1.53
CA PRO A 133 -10.74 1.60 -0.52
C PRO A 133 -10.15 1.13 0.82
N GLU A 134 -9.04 0.40 0.79
CA GLU A 134 -8.35 -0.03 2.01
C GLU A 134 -7.81 1.13 2.84
N PHE A 135 -7.38 2.22 2.20
CA PHE A 135 -6.89 3.40 2.91
C PHE A 135 -7.99 4.04 3.76
N VAL A 136 -9.18 4.18 3.20
CA VAL A 136 -10.35 4.74 3.91
C VAL A 136 -10.79 3.78 5.01
N LEU A 137 -10.88 2.48 4.69
CA LEU A 137 -11.33 1.48 5.64
C LEU A 137 -10.39 1.32 6.84
N ASN A 138 -9.07 1.37 6.62
CA ASN A 138 -8.07 1.25 7.68
C ASN A 138 -8.16 2.34 8.75
N LYS A 139 -8.72 3.48 8.41
CA LYS A 139 -8.90 4.57 9.37
C LYS A 139 -9.98 4.25 10.41
N PHE A 140 -11.02 3.52 10.02
CA PHE A 140 -12.15 3.14 10.87
C PHE A 140 -12.03 1.71 11.42
N TYR A 141 -11.49 0.82 10.59
CA TYR A 141 -11.34 -0.61 10.88
C TYR A 141 -9.92 -1.04 10.48
N PRO A 142 -8.94 -0.97 11.40
CA PRO A 142 -7.57 -1.36 11.10
C PRO A 142 -7.52 -2.83 10.66
N LYS A 143 -6.72 -3.11 9.64
CA LYS A 143 -6.58 -4.46 9.06
C LYS A 143 -5.87 -5.42 10.02
N TYR A 144 -4.99 -4.88 10.85
CA TYR A 144 -4.17 -5.65 11.77
C TYR A 144 -4.27 -5.06 13.17
N ASP A 145 -4.48 -5.94 14.14
CA ASP A 145 -4.38 -5.61 15.56
C ASP A 145 -2.93 -5.84 16.04
N TYR A 146 -2.42 -4.89 16.79
CA TYR A 146 -1.11 -5.01 17.44
C TYR A 146 -1.26 -5.89 18.68
N LYS A 147 -0.42 -6.92 18.78
CA LYS A 147 -0.31 -7.77 19.99
C LYS A 147 1.06 -7.61 20.59
N ASP A 148 1.11 -7.62 21.92
CA ASP A 148 2.39 -7.68 22.63
C ASP A 148 3.07 -9.02 22.31
N ILE A 149 4.34 -8.94 21.98
CA ILE A 149 5.17 -10.10 21.69
C ILE A 149 5.22 -11.06 22.88
N ASN A 150 5.13 -10.53 24.10
CA ASN A 150 5.11 -11.34 25.31
C ASN A 150 3.85 -12.22 25.43
N GLU A 151 2.77 -11.88 24.74
CA GLU A 151 1.52 -12.65 24.72
C GLU A 151 1.52 -13.77 23.65
N ILE A 152 2.55 -13.87 22.79
CA ILE A 152 2.63 -14.90 21.74
C ILE A 152 2.54 -16.32 22.32
N HIS A 153 3.12 -16.55 23.50
CA HIS A 153 3.08 -17.86 24.17
C HIS A 153 1.70 -18.21 24.75
N LEU A 154 0.82 -17.23 24.91
CA LEU A 154 -0.52 -17.40 25.49
C LEU A 154 -1.64 -17.30 24.45
N ALA A 155 -1.37 -16.83 23.26
CA ALA A 155 -2.37 -16.64 22.24
C ALA A 155 -2.65 -17.96 21.52
N LYS A 156 -3.75 -18.62 21.87
CA LYS A 156 -4.50 -19.47 20.97
C LYS A 156 -4.97 -18.56 19.82
N LEU A 157 -4.14 -18.47 18.79
CA LEU A 157 -4.44 -17.63 17.62
C LEU A 157 -5.44 -18.40 16.75
N ASP A 158 -6.62 -17.80 16.54
CA ASP A 158 -7.67 -18.37 15.69
C ASP A 158 -7.14 -18.78 14.32
N SER A 159 -7.62 -19.91 13.87
CA SER A 159 -7.05 -20.73 12.81
C SER A 159 -6.98 -20.13 11.40
N ASN A 160 -7.54 -18.95 11.16
CA ASN A 160 -7.66 -18.36 9.81
C ASN A 160 -6.92 -17.03 9.62
N LYS A 161 -6.06 -16.63 10.58
CA LYS A 161 -5.44 -15.30 10.57
C LYS A 161 -4.03 -15.32 9.96
N GLU A 162 -3.72 -14.29 9.18
CA GLU A 162 -2.37 -13.98 8.73
C GLU A 162 -1.60 -13.32 9.88
N ILE A 163 -0.41 -13.82 10.19
CA ILE A 163 0.48 -13.25 11.19
C ILE A 163 1.62 -12.54 10.49
N ARG A 164 1.85 -11.29 10.86
CA ARG A 164 2.95 -10.47 10.38
C ARG A 164 3.93 -10.19 11.51
N PHE A 165 5.18 -10.52 11.28
CA PHE A 165 6.28 -10.23 12.17
C PHE A 165 7.10 -9.09 11.59
N LYS A 166 7.21 -8.00 12.32
CA LYS A 166 8.19 -6.96 12.01
C LYS A 166 9.48 -7.33 12.72
N VAL A 167 10.52 -7.48 11.93
CA VAL A 167 11.82 -7.97 12.38
C VAL A 167 12.86 -6.91 12.11
N THR A 168 13.66 -6.62 13.12
CA THR A 168 14.86 -5.79 12.99
C THR A 168 16.06 -6.70 12.85
N ARG A 169 16.82 -6.50 11.79
CA ARG A 169 18.06 -7.24 11.51
C ARG A 169 19.24 -6.26 11.56
N PRO A 170 20.21 -6.45 12.45
CA PRO A 170 21.42 -5.65 12.44
C PRO A 170 22.22 -5.89 11.14
N SER A 171 22.74 -4.85 10.55
CA SER A 171 23.62 -4.91 9.38
C SER A 171 24.77 -3.94 9.53
N GLU A 172 25.84 -4.09 8.72
CA GLU A 172 27.00 -3.19 8.72
C GLU A 172 26.65 -1.72 8.46
N TYR A 173 25.49 -1.47 7.81
CA TYR A 173 25.01 -0.12 7.46
C TYR A 173 23.85 0.35 8.35
N GLY A 174 23.67 -0.25 9.54
CA GLY A 174 22.59 0.07 10.47
C GLY A 174 21.51 -1.01 10.52
N GLU A 175 20.40 -0.70 11.17
CA GLU A 175 19.27 -1.62 11.33
C GLU A 175 18.45 -1.70 10.04
N ARG A 176 18.15 -2.92 9.61
CA ARG A 176 17.22 -3.18 8.51
C ARG A 176 15.93 -3.76 9.04
N TYR A 177 14.82 -3.23 8.57
CA TYR A 177 13.49 -3.71 8.92
C TYR A 177 12.98 -4.66 7.85
N LYS A 178 12.53 -5.84 8.26
CA LYS A 178 11.89 -6.83 7.38
C LYS A 178 10.53 -7.17 7.94
N LEU A 179 9.57 -7.35 7.04
CA LEU A 179 8.24 -7.81 7.39
C LEU A 179 8.08 -9.25 6.88
N PHE A 180 7.86 -10.17 7.79
CA PHE A 180 7.61 -11.55 7.44
C PHE A 180 6.16 -11.90 7.67
N VAL A 181 5.58 -12.60 6.70
CA VAL A 181 4.19 -13.04 6.72
C VAL A 181 4.17 -14.55 6.80
N ILE A 182 3.55 -15.07 7.84
CA ILE A 182 3.27 -16.48 7.97
C ILE A 182 1.77 -16.68 7.78
N LYS A 183 1.40 -17.39 6.69
CA LYS A 183 0.03 -17.82 6.45
C LYS A 183 -0.13 -19.22 7.02
N LYS A 184 -1.23 -19.45 7.74
CA LYS A 184 -1.55 -20.78 8.25
C LYS A 184 -1.86 -21.72 7.09
N ASN A 185 -1.27 -22.91 7.13
CA ASN A 185 -1.75 -24.05 6.34
C ASN A 185 -3.03 -24.58 6.98
N THR A 186 -4.02 -24.91 6.17
CA THR A 186 -5.43 -25.18 6.46
C THR A 186 -5.73 -26.36 7.41
N PHE A 187 -4.74 -26.97 8.06
CA PHE A 187 -4.90 -28.26 8.71
C PHE A 187 -4.60 -28.33 10.22
N GLU A 188 -4.19 -27.26 10.87
CA GLU A 188 -3.83 -27.35 12.31
C GLU A 188 -4.42 -26.21 13.14
N ASN A 189 -5.13 -26.63 14.23
CA ASN A 189 -5.92 -25.73 15.08
C ASN A 189 -5.13 -24.90 16.11
N GLU A 190 -3.82 -25.01 16.16
CA GLU A 190 -2.97 -24.27 17.12
C GLU A 190 -1.74 -23.69 16.43
N TYR A 191 -1.52 -22.39 16.58
CA TYR A 191 -0.26 -21.75 16.17
C TYR A 191 0.80 -22.04 17.24
N ASN A 192 1.51 -23.16 17.07
CA ASN A 192 2.76 -23.36 17.79
C ASN A 192 3.90 -22.89 16.91
N LEU A 193 4.66 -21.87 17.36
CA LEU A 193 5.80 -21.33 16.62
C LEU A 193 6.88 -22.40 16.38
N GLU A 194 6.97 -23.41 17.22
CA GLU A 194 7.86 -24.56 17.00
C GLU A 194 7.48 -25.39 15.78
N GLN A 195 6.20 -25.44 15.39
CA GLN A 195 5.76 -26.11 14.15
C GLN A 195 6.25 -25.37 12.90
N TYR A 196 6.42 -24.06 12.98
CA TYR A 196 7.03 -23.26 11.89
C TYR A 196 8.56 -23.39 11.86
N GLY A 197 9.12 -24.14 12.81
CA GLY A 197 10.56 -24.38 12.92
C GLY A 197 11.32 -23.17 13.42
N ILE A 198 10.72 -22.36 14.26
CA ILE A 198 11.32 -21.19 14.88
C ILE A 198 11.32 -21.36 16.43
N SER A 199 12.49 -21.20 17.03
CA SER A 199 12.64 -21.08 18.47
C SER A 199 12.98 -19.65 18.85
N LEU A 200 12.26 -19.10 19.81
CA LEU A 200 12.40 -17.74 20.27
C LEU A 200 12.95 -17.73 21.70
N VAL A 201 13.92 -16.86 21.94
CA VAL A 201 14.48 -16.64 23.27
C VAL A 201 14.33 -15.17 23.65
N LYS A 202 13.86 -14.92 24.87
CA LYS A 202 13.76 -13.57 25.42
C LYS A 202 15.13 -13.17 25.98
N LYS A 203 15.76 -12.17 25.36
CA LYS A 203 17.00 -11.53 25.84
C LYS A 203 16.69 -10.11 26.28
N GLU A 204 16.90 -9.83 27.57
CA GLU A 204 16.58 -8.53 28.17
C GLU A 204 15.12 -8.14 27.97
N ASN A 205 14.81 -7.27 27.04
CA ASN A 205 13.44 -6.84 26.73
C ASN A 205 13.06 -7.10 25.26
N MET A 206 13.86 -7.91 24.52
CA MET A 206 13.68 -8.22 23.11
C MET A 206 13.50 -9.73 22.92
N ILE A 207 12.70 -10.10 21.94
CA ILE A 207 12.55 -11.49 21.50
C ILE A 207 13.43 -11.71 20.30
N VAL A 208 14.34 -12.68 20.42
CA VAL A 208 15.35 -13.01 19.41
C VAL A 208 15.07 -14.40 18.85
N VAL A 209 15.25 -14.55 17.55
CA VAL A 209 15.24 -15.86 16.87
C VAL A 209 16.52 -16.59 17.24
N ASP A 210 16.41 -17.64 18.06
CA ASP A 210 17.55 -18.43 18.53
C ASP A 210 17.90 -19.52 17.54
N THR A 211 16.94 -20.38 17.21
CA THR A 211 17.19 -21.49 16.25
C THR A 211 16.10 -21.56 15.19
N LEU A 212 16.49 -22.00 14.00
CA LEU A 212 15.62 -22.21 12.85
C LEU A 212 15.82 -23.62 12.28
N LYS A 213 14.75 -24.39 12.14
CA LYS A 213 14.79 -25.65 11.40
C LYS A 213 15.08 -25.38 9.92
N TRP A 214 16.05 -26.11 9.35
CA TRP A 214 16.52 -25.92 7.97
C TRP A 214 15.40 -25.91 6.93
N ASN A 215 14.38 -26.77 7.09
CA ASN A 215 13.25 -26.89 6.17
C ASN A 215 11.95 -26.27 6.72
N GLY A 216 12.03 -25.51 7.82
CA GLY A 216 10.89 -24.87 8.48
C GLY A 216 10.28 -23.74 7.63
N LEU A 217 8.99 -23.49 7.83
CA LEU A 217 8.29 -22.40 7.14
C LEU A 217 8.90 -21.03 7.45
N ALA A 218 9.38 -20.82 8.67
CA ALA A 218 10.06 -19.57 9.06
C ALA A 218 11.34 -19.33 8.24
N LYS A 219 12.16 -20.39 8.02
CA LYS A 219 13.36 -20.28 7.17
C LYS A 219 12.99 -19.96 5.72
N LYS A 220 11.93 -20.60 5.20
CA LYS A 220 11.41 -20.32 3.84
C LYS A 220 10.84 -18.91 3.73
N ALA A 221 10.24 -18.37 4.80
CA ALA A 221 9.78 -16.99 4.87
C ALA A 221 10.92 -15.96 4.93
N GLY A 222 12.16 -16.41 5.18
CA GLY A 222 13.36 -15.58 5.15
C GLY A 222 13.88 -15.13 6.52
N PHE A 223 13.39 -15.71 7.64
CA PHE A 223 13.97 -15.47 8.95
C PHE A 223 15.40 -15.98 9.03
N GLU A 224 16.22 -15.31 9.81
CA GLU A 224 17.59 -15.69 10.14
C GLU A 224 17.79 -15.75 11.66
N THR A 225 18.75 -16.58 12.09
CA THR A 225 19.15 -16.64 13.49
C THR A 225 19.74 -15.28 13.91
N GLY A 226 19.33 -14.76 15.05
CA GLY A 226 19.72 -13.44 15.52
C GLY A 226 18.78 -12.30 15.09
N ASP A 227 17.72 -12.57 14.33
CA ASP A 227 16.68 -11.59 14.03
C ASP A 227 15.95 -11.17 15.32
N PHE A 228 15.72 -9.86 15.49
CA PHE A 228 14.94 -9.31 16.60
C PHE A 228 13.50 -9.09 16.16
N ILE A 229 12.55 -9.71 16.86
CA ILE A 229 11.12 -9.47 16.59
C ILE A 229 10.70 -8.21 17.37
N SER A 230 10.33 -7.15 16.65
CA SER A 230 9.94 -5.87 17.26
C SER A 230 8.43 -5.71 17.43
N GLU A 231 7.63 -6.23 16.50
CA GLU A 231 6.18 -6.11 16.54
C GLU A 231 5.50 -7.36 15.97
N LEU A 232 4.34 -7.70 16.55
CA LEU A 232 3.44 -8.72 16.04
C LEU A 232 2.12 -8.08 15.61
N LYS A 233 1.68 -8.41 14.40
CA LYS A 233 0.39 -7.96 13.86
C LYS A 233 -0.43 -9.16 13.45
N ILE A 234 -1.68 -9.21 13.91
CA ILE A 234 -2.62 -10.27 13.63
C ILE A 234 -3.77 -9.69 12.82
N GLU A 235 -4.18 -10.37 11.75
CA GLU A 235 -5.28 -9.91 10.90
C GLU A 235 -6.60 -9.88 11.68
N ASN A 236 -7.32 -8.76 11.57
CA ASN A 236 -8.64 -8.58 12.15
C ASN A 236 -9.70 -9.16 11.23
N LEU A 237 -10.28 -10.30 11.61
CA LEU A 237 -11.33 -10.98 10.83
C LEU A 237 -12.70 -10.31 10.92
N ASP A 238 -12.94 -9.49 11.96
CA ASP A 238 -14.20 -8.78 12.15
C ASP A 238 -14.31 -7.54 11.26
N ARG A 239 -13.27 -7.29 10.47
CA ARG A 239 -13.21 -6.17 9.54
C ARG A 239 -14.21 -6.34 8.40
N PRO A 240 -15.08 -5.34 8.13
CA PRO A 240 -15.99 -5.37 7.00
C PRO A 240 -15.23 -5.43 5.67
N SER A 241 -15.85 -6.07 4.68
CA SER A 241 -15.26 -6.16 3.33
C SER A 241 -15.05 -4.76 2.74
N LYS A 242 -13.90 -4.51 2.12
CA LYS A 242 -13.61 -3.26 1.40
C LYS A 242 -14.64 -2.89 0.33
N LYS A 243 -15.38 -3.90 -0.20
CA LYS A 243 -16.45 -3.68 -1.17
C LYS A 243 -17.61 -2.83 -0.63
N MET A 244 -17.74 -2.69 0.70
CA MET A 244 -18.77 -1.84 1.32
C MET A 244 -18.53 -0.34 1.10
N ILE A 245 -17.32 0.07 0.71
CA ILE A 245 -17.01 1.48 0.42
C ILE A 245 -17.56 1.90 -0.95
N TYR A 246 -17.59 1.00 -1.93
CA TYR A 246 -18.00 1.33 -3.29
C TYR A 246 -19.43 1.87 -3.40
N PRO A 247 -20.48 1.27 -2.78
CA PRO A 247 -21.83 1.83 -2.81
C PRO A 247 -21.91 3.24 -2.23
N LEU A 248 -21.17 3.50 -1.14
CA LEU A 248 -21.12 4.82 -0.53
C LEU A 248 -20.48 5.85 -1.47
N ALA A 249 -19.35 5.50 -2.09
CA ALA A 249 -18.67 6.37 -3.04
C ALA A 249 -19.53 6.67 -4.28
N ILE A 250 -20.23 5.66 -4.81
CA ILE A 250 -21.15 5.81 -5.93
C ILE A 250 -22.35 6.69 -5.55
N LEU A 251 -22.94 6.49 -4.36
CA LEU A 251 -24.03 7.30 -3.87
C LEU A 251 -23.64 8.79 -3.78
N LEU A 252 -22.45 9.07 -3.22
CA LEU A 252 -21.92 10.43 -3.16
C LEU A 252 -21.69 11.01 -4.55
N LEU A 253 -21.20 10.21 -5.50
CA LEU A 253 -21.02 10.65 -6.88
C LEU A 253 -22.36 11.03 -7.55
N VAL A 254 -23.42 10.28 -7.28
CA VAL A 254 -24.77 10.59 -7.82
C VAL A 254 -25.36 11.85 -7.20
N ILE A 255 -25.07 12.13 -5.91
CA ILE A 255 -25.61 13.31 -5.22
C ILE A 255 -24.89 14.60 -5.66
N PHE A 256 -23.58 14.54 -5.87
CA PHE A 256 -22.74 15.71 -6.12
C PHE A 256 -22.28 15.83 -7.58
N GLY A 257 -22.44 14.80 -8.39
CA GLY A 257 -22.11 14.79 -9.83
C GLY A 257 -23.29 15.13 -10.70
#